data_187dc542fe4b32d276cbe336cb9a1a41
#
_entry.id   187dc542fe4b32d276cbe336cb9a1a41
#
_cell.length_a   1.000
_cell.length_b   1.000
_cell.length_c   1.000
_cell.angle_alpha   90.00
_cell.angle_beta   90.00
_cell.angle_gamma   90.00
#
_symmetry.space_group_name_H-M   'P 1'
#
loop_
_entity.id
_entity.type
_entity.pdbx_description
1 polymer ?
#
loop_
_entity_poly.entity_id
_entity_poly.type
_entity_poly.pdbx_seq_one_letter_code
_entity_poly.pdbx_strand_id
1 'polypeptide(L)'
;MAETVRPPEFSSEVEVAHILLRDNVFSIADYPAYTWSGGLLSPFYSNLRILHGDMDGSTKVVDHFVSKMQFDKRPDFLAGVVSAGPPWAKDIGTRLRIPQVPVRPDPKRHGAGDQVEGVVHEGDVGMIIEDTISKGDGTIKSAEALRSKGVIVDTAYAILTYELFYSRKRLEDAGIRLVTLTTLPKVIEVAEQYGYWPDQKIELVKDWHKDPVAWAEKFS
;
A
#
# COMPACT_ATOMS: atom_id res chain seq x y z
N MET A 1 0.15 14.81 41.99
CA MET A 1 0.81 14.02 40.92
C MET A 1 -0.26 13.70 39.91
N ALA A 2 -0.18 14.30 38.74
CA ALA A 2 -1.15 14.00 37.66
C ALA A 2 -0.83 12.59 37.12
N GLU A 3 -1.79 11.70 37.21
CA GLU A 3 -1.74 10.39 36.57
C GLU A 3 -1.62 10.62 35.05
N THR A 4 -0.47 10.28 34.49
CA THR A 4 -0.29 10.26 33.03
C THR A 4 -1.14 9.10 32.50
N VAL A 5 -2.35 9.45 32.04
CA VAL A 5 -3.20 8.52 31.31
C VAL A 5 -2.42 8.11 30.04
N ARG A 6 -1.91 6.87 30.04
CA ARG A 6 -1.35 6.30 28.81
C ARG A 6 -2.45 6.31 27.74
N PRO A 7 -2.18 6.83 26.54
CA PRO A 7 -3.13 6.68 25.46
C PRO A 7 -3.44 5.19 25.26
N PRO A 8 -4.67 4.83 24.88
CA PRO A 8 -5.03 3.43 24.63
C PRO A 8 -4.05 2.82 23.62
N GLU A 9 -3.51 1.65 23.95
CA GLU A 9 -2.70 0.87 23.02
C GLU A 9 -3.61 0.38 21.90
N PHE A 10 -3.57 1.06 20.76
CA PHE A 10 -4.26 0.63 19.55
C PHE A 10 -3.56 -0.61 18.96
N SER A 11 -4.33 -1.51 18.34
CA SER A 11 -3.71 -2.51 17.47
C SER A 11 -2.95 -1.81 16.33
N SER A 12 -1.91 -2.44 15.81
CA SER A 12 -1.09 -1.86 14.73
C SER A 12 -1.91 -1.39 13.53
N GLU A 13 -2.99 -2.11 13.20
CA GLU A 13 -3.89 -1.79 12.09
C GLU A 13 -4.70 -0.52 12.34
N VAL A 14 -5.20 -0.35 13.57
CA VAL A 14 -5.93 0.86 14.00
C VAL A 14 -4.98 2.06 14.09
N GLU A 15 -3.77 1.89 14.64
CA GLU A 15 -2.80 2.98 14.74
C GLU A 15 -2.41 3.50 13.34
N VAL A 16 -2.15 2.60 12.38
CA VAL A 16 -1.86 3.02 11.01
C VAL A 16 -3.06 3.74 10.38
N ALA A 17 -4.30 3.25 10.58
CA ALA A 17 -5.49 3.95 10.10
C ALA A 17 -5.61 5.36 10.69
N HIS A 18 -5.32 5.56 11.99
CA HIS A 18 -5.26 6.88 12.60
C HIS A 18 -4.20 7.79 11.96
N ILE A 19 -3.00 7.28 11.69
CA ILE A 19 -1.95 8.05 11.00
C ILE A 19 -2.44 8.52 9.63
N LEU A 20 -3.02 7.63 8.82
CA LEU A 20 -3.52 7.96 7.49
C LEU A 20 -4.62 9.04 7.53
N LEU A 21 -5.50 8.98 8.53
CA LEU A 21 -6.61 9.91 8.67
C LEU A 21 -6.15 11.27 9.21
N ARG A 22 -5.31 11.29 10.24
CA ARG A 22 -4.74 12.51 10.84
C ARG A 22 -3.98 13.33 9.80
N ASP A 23 -3.22 12.68 8.95
CA ASP A 23 -2.36 13.33 7.95
C ASP A 23 -3.11 13.64 6.65
N ASN A 24 -4.43 13.51 6.65
CA ASN A 24 -5.30 13.82 5.51
C ASN A 24 -4.87 13.12 4.21
N VAL A 25 -4.47 11.85 4.32
CA VAL A 25 -4.06 11.03 3.16
C VAL A 25 -5.18 10.88 2.14
N PHE A 26 -6.45 10.94 2.61
CA PHE A 26 -7.63 10.77 1.77
C PHE A 26 -8.25 12.10 1.37
N SER A 27 -8.42 12.31 0.08
CA SER A 27 -9.27 13.38 -0.48
C SER A 27 -10.59 12.77 -0.92
N ILE A 28 -11.73 13.25 -0.37
CA ILE A 28 -13.07 12.72 -0.67
C ILE A 28 -13.92 13.84 -1.26
N ALA A 29 -14.43 13.63 -2.47
CA ALA A 29 -15.36 14.52 -3.15
C ALA A 29 -16.80 13.96 -3.09
N ASP A 30 -17.79 14.84 -3.25
CA ASP A 30 -19.21 14.44 -3.20
C ASP A 30 -19.72 13.81 -4.51
N TYR A 31 -18.86 13.66 -5.51
CA TYR A 31 -19.12 13.09 -6.84
C TYR A 31 -17.89 12.31 -7.32
N PRO A 32 -17.95 11.52 -8.42
CA PRO A 32 -16.80 10.82 -8.97
C PRO A 32 -15.76 11.80 -9.52
N ALA A 33 -14.90 12.32 -8.63
CA ALA A 33 -13.89 13.31 -8.98
C ALA A 33 -12.58 12.69 -9.43
N TYR A 34 -12.39 11.40 -9.15
CA TYR A 34 -11.11 10.72 -9.41
C TYR A 34 -11.31 9.55 -10.37
N THR A 35 -10.40 9.44 -11.33
CA THR A 35 -10.30 8.27 -12.21
C THR A 35 -9.02 7.53 -11.91
N TRP A 36 -9.12 6.29 -11.47
CA TRP A 36 -7.95 5.47 -11.18
C TRP A 36 -7.34 4.89 -12.45
N SER A 37 -6.12 4.37 -12.33
CA SER A 37 -5.49 3.62 -13.42
C SER A 37 -6.42 2.48 -13.86
N GLY A 38 -6.72 2.42 -15.18
CA GLY A 38 -7.70 1.51 -15.74
C GLY A 38 -9.14 2.04 -15.76
N GLY A 39 -9.36 3.36 -15.60
CA GLY A 39 -10.63 4.03 -15.90
C GLY A 39 -11.72 3.92 -14.82
N LEU A 40 -11.46 3.30 -13.67
CA LEU A 40 -12.45 3.17 -12.61
C LEU A 40 -12.67 4.52 -11.92
N LEU A 41 -13.93 4.99 -11.92
CA LEU A 41 -14.34 6.20 -11.20
C LEU A 41 -14.39 5.94 -9.69
N SER A 42 -13.98 6.96 -8.92
CA SER A 42 -13.95 6.90 -7.46
C SER A 42 -14.34 8.24 -6.84
N PRO A 43 -15.04 8.26 -5.69
CA PRO A 43 -15.30 9.48 -4.94
C PRO A 43 -14.10 9.91 -4.10
N PHE A 44 -13.03 9.10 -4.01
CA PHE A 44 -11.86 9.42 -3.21
C PHE A 44 -10.55 9.08 -3.92
N TYR A 45 -9.49 9.73 -3.45
CA TYR A 45 -8.09 9.43 -3.79
C TYR A 45 -7.27 9.35 -2.50
N SER A 46 -6.40 8.34 -2.38
CA SER A 46 -5.43 8.24 -1.29
C SER A 46 -4.02 8.61 -1.77
N ASN A 47 -3.39 9.57 -1.09
CA ASN A 47 -2.03 10.02 -1.37
C ASN A 47 -1.11 9.74 -0.19
N LEU A 48 -0.61 8.51 -0.08
CA LEU A 48 0.26 8.11 1.02
C LEU A 48 1.64 8.77 0.99
N ARG A 49 2.02 9.41 -0.13
CA ARG A 49 3.27 10.17 -0.23
C ARG A 49 3.30 11.39 0.69
N ILE A 50 2.14 11.87 1.15
CA ILE A 50 2.04 12.93 2.17
C ILE A 50 2.78 12.53 3.46
N LEU A 51 2.75 11.25 3.83
CA LEU A 51 3.40 10.73 5.03
C LEU A 51 4.92 10.96 5.07
N HIS A 52 5.58 11.10 3.92
CA HIS A 52 7.00 11.43 3.89
C HIS A 52 7.30 12.85 4.45
N GLY A 53 6.29 13.71 4.58
CA GLY A 53 6.38 15.00 5.25
C GLY A 53 6.15 14.95 6.76
N ASP A 54 5.66 13.83 7.30
CA ASP A 54 5.50 13.59 8.74
C ASP A 54 6.52 12.55 9.23
N MET A 55 7.56 13.01 9.91
CA MET A 55 8.63 12.14 10.41
C MET A 55 8.10 11.13 11.45
N ASP A 56 7.20 11.54 12.34
CA ASP A 56 6.66 10.65 13.38
C ASP A 56 5.74 9.59 12.78
N GLY A 57 4.82 10.00 11.90
CA GLY A 57 3.90 9.08 11.23
C GLY A 57 4.65 8.08 10.33
N SER A 58 5.59 8.57 9.51
CA SER A 58 6.37 7.68 8.64
C SER A 58 7.25 6.70 9.43
N THR A 59 7.87 7.15 10.53
CA THR A 59 8.66 6.28 11.41
C THR A 59 7.80 5.16 12.00
N LYS A 60 6.60 5.47 12.50
CA LYS A 60 5.67 4.46 13.02
C LYS A 60 5.22 3.47 11.96
N VAL A 61 4.92 3.95 10.75
CA VAL A 61 4.60 3.07 9.61
C VAL A 61 5.74 2.10 9.34
N VAL A 62 6.99 2.57 9.31
CA VAL A 62 8.19 1.73 9.13
C VAL A 62 8.32 0.72 10.28
N ASP A 63 8.11 1.13 11.53
CA ASP A 63 8.18 0.24 12.69
C ASP A 63 7.10 -0.86 12.63
N HIS A 64 5.89 -0.52 12.16
CA HIS A 64 4.83 -1.52 11.92
C HIS A 64 5.18 -2.49 10.79
N PHE A 65 5.81 -2.03 9.70
CA PHE A 65 6.33 -2.95 8.68
C PHE A 65 7.34 -3.92 9.28
N VAL A 66 8.35 -3.40 9.99
CA VAL A 66 9.40 -4.21 10.61
C VAL A 66 8.80 -5.25 11.56
N SER A 67 7.81 -4.87 12.37
CA SER A 67 7.15 -5.80 13.31
C SER A 67 6.32 -6.89 12.63
N LYS A 68 5.71 -6.58 11.47
CA LYS A 68 4.92 -7.55 10.68
C LYS A 68 5.77 -8.42 9.75
N MET A 69 6.98 -7.99 9.42
CA MET A 69 7.87 -8.74 8.55
C MET A 69 8.47 -9.95 9.27
N GLN A 70 7.91 -11.12 9.01
CA GLN A 70 8.44 -12.41 9.45
C GLN A 70 8.99 -13.14 8.23
N PHE A 71 10.20 -13.65 8.34
CA PHE A 71 10.90 -14.32 7.26
C PHE A 71 11.20 -15.77 7.62
N ASP A 72 10.74 -16.71 6.81
CA ASP A 72 11.27 -18.08 6.84
C ASP A 72 12.69 -18.08 6.28
N LYS A 73 12.93 -17.32 5.21
CA LYS A 73 14.24 -17.01 4.67
C LYS A 73 14.37 -15.50 4.53
N ARG A 74 15.44 -14.92 5.07
CA ARG A 74 15.74 -13.49 4.93
C ARG A 74 15.82 -13.12 3.46
N PRO A 75 15.12 -12.05 2.99
CA PRO A 75 15.22 -11.64 1.61
C PRO A 75 16.59 -11.00 1.32
N ASP A 76 17.03 -11.17 0.08
CA ASP A 76 18.27 -10.58 -0.41
C ASP A 76 18.09 -9.08 -0.67
N PHE A 77 16.86 -8.65 -1.02
CA PHE A 77 16.50 -7.24 -1.19
C PHE A 77 14.99 -6.98 -1.02
N LEU A 78 14.66 -5.70 -0.81
CA LEU A 78 13.29 -5.18 -0.85
C LEU A 78 13.05 -4.48 -2.18
N ALA A 79 12.05 -4.91 -2.93
CA ALA A 79 11.69 -4.37 -4.23
C ALA A 79 10.63 -3.26 -4.08
N GLY A 80 11.04 -2.00 -4.08
CA GLY A 80 10.11 -0.88 -4.02
C GLY A 80 9.46 -0.62 -5.38
N VAL A 81 8.13 -0.72 -5.48
CA VAL A 81 7.40 -0.45 -6.73
C VAL A 81 7.34 1.04 -7.01
N VAL A 82 7.86 1.43 -8.16
CA VAL A 82 7.94 2.84 -8.56
C VAL A 82 6.52 3.35 -8.88
N SER A 83 6.09 4.52 -8.35
CA SER A 83 6.92 5.58 -7.79
C SER A 83 6.95 5.64 -6.25
N ALA A 84 5.96 5.11 -5.56
CA ALA A 84 5.78 5.36 -4.11
C ALA A 84 6.46 4.32 -3.22
N GLY A 85 6.70 3.10 -3.70
CA GLY A 85 7.33 2.02 -2.92
C GLY A 85 8.81 2.23 -2.55
N PRO A 86 9.67 2.83 -3.41
CA PRO A 86 11.10 2.91 -3.14
C PRO A 86 11.48 3.66 -1.86
N PRO A 87 10.89 4.80 -1.48
CA PRO A 87 11.18 5.44 -0.20
C PRO A 87 10.90 4.52 0.99
N TRP A 88 9.74 3.87 1.01
CA TRP A 88 9.39 2.91 2.06
C TRP A 88 10.34 1.73 2.10
N ALA A 89 10.65 1.14 0.95
CA ALA A 89 11.62 0.04 0.86
C ALA A 89 13.01 0.47 1.37
N LYS A 90 13.41 1.73 1.14
CA LYS A 90 14.67 2.29 1.65
C LYS A 90 14.67 2.40 3.17
N ASP A 91 13.61 2.94 3.75
CA ASP A 91 13.54 3.17 5.21
C ASP A 91 13.43 1.84 5.97
N ILE A 92 12.57 0.92 5.49
CA ILE A 92 12.46 -0.45 6.03
C ILE A 92 13.81 -1.18 5.88
N GLY A 93 14.43 -1.11 4.70
CA GLY A 93 15.71 -1.75 4.42
C GLY A 93 16.83 -1.22 5.31
N THR A 94 16.82 0.07 5.64
CA THR A 94 17.78 0.67 6.57
C THR A 94 17.63 0.09 7.98
N ARG A 95 16.37 -0.08 8.47
CA ARG A 95 16.10 -0.70 9.79
C ARG A 95 16.50 -2.17 9.83
N LEU A 96 16.23 -2.92 8.77
CA LEU A 96 16.50 -4.36 8.68
C LEU A 96 17.89 -4.69 8.14
N ARG A 97 18.66 -3.72 7.67
CA ARG A 97 19.94 -3.90 6.94
C ARG A 97 19.78 -4.82 5.72
N ILE A 98 18.71 -4.57 4.94
CA ILE A 98 18.41 -5.23 3.68
C ILE A 98 18.50 -4.18 2.57
N PRO A 99 19.22 -4.44 1.46
CA PRO A 99 19.28 -3.50 0.34
C PRO A 99 17.90 -3.33 -0.30
N GLN A 100 17.67 -2.21 -1.00
CA GLN A 100 16.48 -1.99 -1.78
C GLN A 100 16.78 -1.89 -3.27
N VAL A 101 15.85 -2.36 -4.11
CA VAL A 101 15.90 -2.28 -5.57
C VAL A 101 14.58 -1.70 -6.06
N PRO A 102 14.57 -0.55 -6.76
CA PRO A 102 13.37 -0.04 -7.40
C PRO A 102 12.93 -0.94 -8.55
N VAL A 103 11.63 -1.20 -8.66
CA VAL A 103 11.04 -1.98 -9.76
C VAL A 103 9.87 -1.23 -10.37
N ARG A 104 9.79 -1.20 -11.72
CA ARG A 104 8.70 -0.56 -12.45
C ARG A 104 7.68 -1.58 -12.92
N PRO A 105 6.38 -1.31 -12.77
CA PRO A 105 5.35 -2.16 -13.36
C PRO A 105 5.43 -2.23 -14.89
N ASP A 106 5.79 -1.10 -15.52
CA ASP A 106 5.92 -1.01 -16.97
C ASP A 106 7.33 -0.58 -17.38
N PRO A 107 7.84 -1.06 -18.52
CA PRO A 107 9.15 -0.67 -19.03
C PRO A 107 9.28 0.85 -19.24
N LYS A 108 10.48 1.38 -19.06
CA LYS A 108 10.76 2.79 -19.41
C LYS A 108 10.55 3.00 -20.91
N ARG A 109 9.92 4.12 -21.27
CA ARG A 109 9.73 4.52 -22.67
C ARG A 109 11.04 4.95 -23.35
N HIS A 110 12.08 5.24 -22.55
CA HIS A 110 13.40 5.70 -23.01
C HIS A 110 14.50 5.00 -22.23
N GLY A 111 15.67 4.83 -22.86
CA GLY A 111 16.83 4.12 -22.28
C GLY A 111 16.79 2.61 -22.52
N ALA A 112 17.41 1.82 -21.64
CA ALA A 112 17.52 0.36 -21.80
C ALA A 112 16.20 -0.41 -21.62
N GLY A 113 15.10 0.25 -21.30
CA GLY A 113 13.79 -0.38 -21.10
C GLY A 113 13.71 -1.29 -19.87
N ASP A 114 14.73 -1.32 -19.02
CA ASP A 114 14.76 -2.21 -17.86
C ASP A 114 13.73 -1.74 -16.78
N GLN A 115 12.95 -2.72 -16.28
CA GLN A 115 11.98 -2.48 -15.21
C GLN A 115 12.63 -2.57 -13.82
N VAL A 116 13.75 -3.29 -13.68
CA VAL A 116 14.48 -3.47 -12.42
C VAL A 116 15.66 -2.50 -12.39
N GLU A 117 15.63 -1.54 -11.47
CA GLU A 117 16.65 -0.49 -11.37
C GLU A 117 17.70 -0.83 -10.31
N GLY A 118 18.45 -1.89 -10.53
CA GLY A 118 19.48 -2.35 -9.62
C GLY A 118 20.09 -3.68 -10.05
N VAL A 119 20.99 -4.20 -9.23
CA VAL A 119 21.62 -5.51 -9.48
C VAL A 119 20.81 -6.56 -8.73
N VAL A 120 20.36 -7.57 -9.45
CA VAL A 120 19.71 -8.77 -8.92
C VAL A 120 20.32 -10.00 -9.60
N HIS A 121 20.30 -11.15 -8.93
CA HIS A 121 20.85 -12.39 -9.44
C HIS A 121 19.79 -13.48 -9.48
N GLU A 122 19.97 -14.45 -10.32
CA GLU A 122 19.14 -15.65 -10.35
C GLU A 122 19.21 -16.37 -8.99
N GLY A 123 18.05 -16.72 -8.45
CA GLY A 123 17.91 -17.35 -7.14
C GLY A 123 17.84 -16.39 -5.96
N ASP A 124 18.02 -15.07 -6.15
CA ASP A 124 17.77 -14.08 -5.10
C ASP A 124 16.31 -14.14 -4.66
N VAL A 125 16.07 -13.86 -3.39
CA VAL A 125 14.72 -13.70 -2.83
C VAL A 125 14.41 -12.22 -2.67
N GLY A 126 13.41 -11.72 -3.40
CA GLY A 126 12.93 -10.34 -3.33
C GLY A 126 11.56 -10.24 -2.67
N MET A 127 11.33 -9.23 -1.83
CA MET A 127 10.02 -8.90 -1.28
C MET A 127 9.53 -7.57 -1.83
N ILE A 128 8.30 -7.52 -2.34
CA ILE A 128 7.71 -6.31 -2.89
C ILE A 128 7.25 -5.38 -1.77
N ILE A 129 7.53 -4.08 -1.92
CA ILE A 129 7.07 -3.02 -1.04
C ILE A 129 6.27 -2.02 -1.87
N GLU A 130 5.03 -1.78 -1.44
CA GLU A 130 4.09 -0.82 -2.02
C GLU A 130 3.55 0.14 -0.94
N ASP A 131 3.03 1.29 -1.35
CA ASP A 131 2.25 2.15 -0.46
C ASP A 131 0.79 1.70 -0.41
N THR A 132 0.16 1.53 -1.57
CA THR A 132 -1.26 1.18 -1.69
C THR A 132 -1.51 0.12 -2.74
N ILE A 133 -2.25 -0.91 -2.38
CA ILE A 133 -2.75 -1.90 -3.35
C ILE A 133 -4.25 -1.72 -3.57
N SER A 134 -4.59 -1.29 -4.79
CA SER A 134 -5.98 -1.23 -5.27
C SER A 134 -6.37 -2.51 -6.02
N LYS A 135 -6.02 -2.62 -7.31
CA LYS A 135 -6.28 -3.79 -8.16
C LYS A 135 -5.16 -4.83 -8.14
N GLY A 136 -3.97 -4.46 -7.68
CA GLY A 136 -2.78 -5.31 -7.64
C GLY A 136 -1.99 -5.40 -8.96
N ASP A 137 -2.41 -4.71 -10.02
CA ASP A 137 -1.74 -4.79 -11.34
C ASP A 137 -0.26 -4.41 -11.27
N GLY A 138 0.07 -3.31 -10.58
CA GLY A 138 1.45 -2.85 -10.43
C GLY A 138 2.33 -3.86 -9.71
N THR A 139 1.82 -4.42 -8.64
CA THR A 139 2.49 -5.45 -7.84
C THR A 139 2.76 -6.72 -8.66
N ILE A 140 1.74 -7.21 -9.40
CA ILE A 140 1.86 -8.41 -10.23
C ILE A 140 2.91 -8.20 -11.34
N LYS A 141 2.81 -7.12 -12.11
CA LYS A 141 3.78 -6.79 -13.17
C LYS A 141 5.21 -6.64 -12.63
N SER A 142 5.36 -6.04 -11.44
CA SER A 142 6.67 -5.91 -10.80
C SER A 142 7.23 -7.26 -10.36
N ALA A 143 6.39 -8.17 -9.85
CA ALA A 143 6.79 -9.54 -9.53
C ALA A 143 7.21 -10.30 -10.80
N GLU A 144 6.46 -10.18 -11.89
CA GLU A 144 6.78 -10.80 -13.19
C GLU A 144 8.12 -10.28 -13.75
N ALA A 145 8.38 -8.96 -13.65
CA ALA A 145 9.64 -8.37 -14.08
C ALA A 145 10.84 -8.90 -13.28
N LEU A 146 10.70 -9.11 -11.98
CA LEU A 146 11.73 -9.71 -11.13
C LEU A 146 11.91 -11.21 -11.44
N ARG A 147 10.80 -11.95 -11.54
CA ARG A 147 10.78 -13.37 -11.86
C ARG A 147 11.41 -13.66 -13.23
N SER A 148 11.26 -12.76 -14.21
CA SER A 148 11.90 -12.89 -15.52
C SER A 148 13.43 -12.83 -15.47
N LYS A 149 13.99 -12.31 -14.35
CA LYS A 149 15.45 -12.31 -14.06
C LYS A 149 15.87 -13.47 -13.14
N GLY A 150 14.98 -14.45 -12.91
CA GLY A 150 15.26 -15.59 -12.04
C GLY A 150 15.11 -15.31 -10.55
N VAL A 151 14.57 -14.14 -10.15
CA VAL A 151 14.34 -13.79 -8.75
C VAL A 151 13.10 -14.52 -8.23
N ILE A 152 13.17 -15.02 -7.00
CA ILE A 152 12.05 -15.60 -6.28
C ILE A 152 11.26 -14.48 -5.61
N VAL A 153 9.98 -14.33 -5.98
CA VAL A 153 9.06 -13.32 -5.40
C VAL A 153 7.72 -13.99 -5.11
N ASP A 154 7.36 -14.08 -3.85
CA ASP A 154 6.11 -14.68 -3.38
C ASP A 154 5.35 -13.82 -2.37
N THR A 155 5.92 -12.71 -1.94
CA THR A 155 5.34 -11.87 -0.89
C THR A 155 5.41 -10.39 -1.27
N ALA A 156 4.30 -9.69 -1.03
CA ALA A 156 4.19 -8.24 -1.13
C ALA A 156 3.69 -7.66 0.19
N TYR A 157 4.31 -6.55 0.61
CA TYR A 157 3.89 -5.76 1.75
C TYR A 157 3.39 -4.40 1.29
N ALA A 158 2.29 -3.92 1.86
CA ALA A 158 1.76 -2.59 1.60
C ALA A 158 1.26 -1.91 2.87
N ILE A 159 1.21 -0.58 2.89
CA ILE A 159 0.62 0.17 4.01
C ILE A 159 -0.89 -0.05 3.99
N LEU A 160 -1.50 0.15 2.83
CA LEU A 160 -2.95 0.12 2.64
C LEU A 160 -3.34 -0.85 1.52
N THR A 161 -4.40 -1.61 1.73
CA THR A 161 -5.15 -2.24 0.64
C THR A 161 -6.60 -1.75 0.67
N TYR A 162 -7.21 -1.62 -0.50
CA TYR A 162 -8.65 -1.33 -0.56
C TYR A 162 -9.50 -2.59 -0.36
N GLU A 163 -8.90 -3.77 -0.28
CA GLU A 163 -9.58 -5.06 -0.13
C GLU A 163 -10.68 -5.31 -1.17
N LEU A 164 -10.49 -4.85 -2.39
CA LEU A 164 -11.42 -5.15 -3.46
C LEU A 164 -11.44 -6.66 -3.70
N PHE A 165 -12.63 -7.24 -3.77
CA PHE A 165 -12.82 -8.70 -3.86
C PHE A 165 -11.94 -9.38 -4.89
N TYR A 166 -11.79 -8.78 -6.07
CA TYR A 166 -10.98 -9.34 -7.15
C TYR A 166 -9.46 -9.14 -6.98
N SER A 167 -9.01 -8.18 -6.18
CA SER A 167 -7.57 -7.88 -6.04
C SER A 167 -6.83 -8.96 -5.25
N ARG A 168 -7.42 -9.44 -4.17
CA ARG A 168 -6.85 -10.53 -3.35
C ARG A 168 -6.69 -11.80 -4.20
N LYS A 169 -7.78 -12.20 -4.89
CA LYS A 169 -7.73 -13.39 -5.74
C LYS A 169 -6.67 -13.29 -6.84
N ARG A 170 -6.53 -12.14 -7.48
CA ARG A 170 -5.53 -11.93 -8.54
C ARG A 170 -4.09 -12.05 -8.03
N LEU A 171 -3.81 -11.54 -6.84
CA LEU A 171 -2.50 -11.68 -6.20
C LEU A 171 -2.23 -13.15 -5.82
N GLU A 172 -3.22 -13.85 -5.26
CA GLU A 172 -3.13 -15.27 -4.95
C GLU A 172 -2.91 -16.11 -6.22
N ASP A 173 -3.66 -15.87 -7.29
CA ASP A 173 -3.51 -16.53 -8.59
C ASP A 173 -2.12 -16.26 -9.21
N ALA A 174 -1.52 -15.10 -8.93
CA ALA A 174 -0.15 -14.76 -9.31
C ALA A 174 0.92 -15.33 -8.36
N GLY A 175 0.53 -16.11 -7.34
CA GLY A 175 1.43 -16.66 -6.35
C GLY A 175 2.08 -15.59 -5.47
N ILE A 176 1.33 -14.55 -5.09
CA ILE A 176 1.80 -13.46 -4.24
C ILE A 176 0.95 -13.40 -2.97
N ARG A 177 1.57 -13.66 -1.83
CA ARG A 177 0.99 -13.44 -0.51
C ARG A 177 1.04 -11.94 -0.17
N LEU A 178 -0.12 -11.33 0.05
CA LEU A 178 -0.22 -9.93 0.46
C LEU A 178 -0.28 -9.80 1.99
N VAL A 179 0.58 -8.94 2.53
CA VAL A 179 0.56 -8.51 3.93
C VAL A 179 0.40 -6.98 3.98
N THR A 180 -0.63 -6.49 4.67
CA THR A 180 -0.89 -5.05 4.77
C THR A 180 -0.88 -4.57 6.21
N LEU A 181 -0.56 -3.29 6.39
CA LEU A 181 -0.58 -2.68 7.71
C LEU A 181 -2.01 -2.33 8.11
N THR A 182 -2.81 -1.81 7.17
CA THR A 182 -4.23 -1.52 7.36
C THR A 182 -5.02 -1.73 6.06
N THR A 183 -6.35 -1.60 6.15
CA THR A 183 -7.28 -1.80 5.04
C THR A 183 -8.23 -0.61 4.92
N LEU A 184 -8.84 -0.38 3.75
CA LEU A 184 -9.84 0.67 3.59
C LEU A 184 -11.06 0.44 4.51
N PRO A 185 -11.61 -0.77 4.67
CA PRO A 185 -12.64 -1.04 5.68
C PRO A 185 -12.24 -0.61 7.09
N LYS A 186 -11.00 -0.88 7.52
CA LYS A 186 -10.52 -0.46 8.83
C LYS A 186 -10.36 1.06 8.93
N VAL A 187 -9.89 1.72 7.88
CA VAL A 187 -9.82 3.19 7.82
C VAL A 187 -11.22 3.80 7.96
N ILE A 188 -12.23 3.24 7.27
CA ILE A 188 -13.63 3.71 7.36
C ILE A 188 -14.16 3.53 8.80
N GLU A 189 -13.93 2.36 9.41
CA GLU A 189 -14.32 2.07 10.80
C GLU A 189 -13.73 3.09 11.78
N VAL A 190 -12.43 3.37 11.67
CA VAL A 190 -11.74 4.35 12.51
C VAL A 190 -12.25 5.77 12.23
N ALA A 191 -12.48 6.12 10.96
CA ALA A 191 -12.99 7.43 10.59
C ALA A 191 -14.38 7.69 11.19
N GLU A 192 -15.25 6.68 11.16
CA GLU A 192 -16.61 6.73 11.77
C GLU A 192 -16.53 6.82 13.29
N GLN A 193 -15.76 5.93 13.93
CA GLN A 193 -15.66 5.85 15.38
C GLN A 193 -15.09 7.13 16.01
N TYR A 194 -14.16 7.80 15.35
CA TYR A 194 -13.43 8.95 15.89
C TYR A 194 -13.79 10.29 15.22
N GLY A 195 -14.78 10.29 14.31
CA GLY A 195 -15.30 11.51 13.69
C GLY A 195 -14.32 12.22 12.74
N TYR A 196 -13.42 11.49 12.06
CA TYR A 196 -12.50 12.06 11.08
C TYR A 196 -13.20 12.57 9.83
N TRP A 197 -14.25 11.87 9.41
CA TRP A 197 -15.05 12.23 8.24
C TRP A 197 -16.52 12.47 8.63
N PRO A 198 -17.22 13.39 7.95
CA PRO A 198 -18.66 13.51 8.07
C PRO A 198 -19.38 12.23 7.65
N ASP A 199 -20.50 11.88 8.29
CA ASP A 199 -21.27 10.66 8.00
C ASP A 199 -21.59 10.49 6.51
N GLN A 200 -21.92 11.58 5.83
CA GLN A 200 -22.21 11.55 4.39
C GLN A 200 -21.02 11.06 3.56
N LYS A 201 -19.78 11.43 3.92
CA LYS A 201 -18.56 10.98 3.24
C LYS A 201 -18.24 9.53 3.57
N ILE A 202 -18.50 9.12 4.81
CA ILE A 202 -18.35 7.72 5.23
C ILE A 202 -19.28 6.83 4.41
N GLU A 203 -20.56 7.15 4.31
CA GLU A 203 -21.52 6.37 3.53
C GLU A 203 -21.18 6.36 2.03
N LEU A 204 -20.69 7.47 1.48
CA LEU A 204 -20.25 7.54 0.09
C LEU A 204 -19.09 6.56 -0.21
N VAL A 205 -18.08 6.52 0.67
CA VAL A 205 -16.94 5.62 0.51
C VAL A 205 -17.35 4.16 0.74
N LYS A 206 -18.23 3.89 1.72
CA LYS A 206 -18.81 2.56 1.96
C LYS A 206 -19.59 2.06 0.75
N ASP A 207 -20.43 2.91 0.15
CA ASP A 207 -21.24 2.53 -1.03
C ASP A 207 -20.35 2.21 -2.24
N TRP A 208 -19.32 3.03 -2.48
CA TRP A 208 -18.34 2.75 -3.51
C TRP A 208 -17.59 1.43 -3.25
N HIS A 209 -17.17 1.18 -2.02
CA HIS A 209 -16.39 -0.01 -1.68
C HIS A 209 -17.14 -1.33 -1.87
N LYS A 210 -18.49 -1.33 -1.69
CA LYS A 210 -19.35 -2.52 -1.90
C LYS A 210 -19.23 -3.06 -3.32
N ASP A 211 -19.32 -2.18 -4.33
CA ASP A 211 -19.19 -2.51 -5.73
C ASP A 211 -18.72 -1.28 -6.52
N PRO A 212 -17.40 -1.09 -6.66
CA PRO A 212 -16.85 0.08 -7.34
C PRO A 212 -17.24 0.19 -8.81
N VAL A 213 -17.50 -0.95 -9.48
CA VAL A 213 -17.89 -0.97 -10.89
C VAL A 213 -19.33 -0.53 -11.05
N ALA A 214 -20.27 -1.16 -10.34
CA ALA A 214 -21.67 -0.76 -10.37
C ALA A 214 -21.89 0.66 -9.84
N TRP A 215 -21.05 1.11 -8.89
CA TRP A 215 -21.07 2.49 -8.43
C TRP A 215 -20.66 3.46 -9.55
N ALA A 216 -19.59 3.16 -10.28
CA ALA A 216 -19.11 3.99 -11.39
C ALA A 216 -20.13 4.10 -12.54
N GLU A 217 -20.87 3.03 -12.84
CA GLU A 217 -21.90 2.99 -13.88
C GLU A 217 -23.06 4.00 -13.64
N LYS A 218 -23.30 4.39 -12.37
CA LYS A 218 -24.32 5.41 -12.04
C LYS A 218 -23.98 6.80 -12.60
N PHE A 219 -22.74 7.02 -13.03
CA PHE A 219 -22.20 8.30 -13.49
C PHE A 219 -21.65 8.25 -14.92
N SER A 220 -21.91 7.18 -15.66
CA SER A 220 -21.45 6.95 -17.05
C SER A 220 -22.47 7.43 -18.07
#